data_551b1fcd0f19c0d5ae01964f9c3324bc
#
_entry.id   551b1fcd0f19c0d5ae01964f9c3324bc
#
_cell.length_a   1.000
_cell.length_b   1.000
_cell.length_c   1.000
_cell.angle_alpha   90.00
_cell.angle_beta   90.00
_cell.angle_gamma   90.00
#
_symmetry.space_group_name_H-M   'P 1'
#
loop_
_entity.id
_entity.type
_entity.pdbx_description
1 polymer ?
#
loop_
_entity_poly.entity_id
_entity_poly.type
_entity_poly.pdbx_seq_one_letter_code
_entity_poly.pdbx_strand_id
1 'polypeptide(L)'
;MTAIYKRELKTFFTTVTGWLFIAAHICLAGLYFFAINLLSGYSNVGQSFSSILFLLLLSTPILSMRMLAEERKQKTDQLILTSPVSIGGIVAGKYLAMATVFTIPVAVMALFPLILSRYGTVPMGESYTALLAYYLFGLTCLAIGLFISSITESQIIAAVLSFVLLFVGYMMSSITGLISQTGNLLTKILNAYNFTDRLDAMVEGTLNLKSVLYFVTLIVVFLFLTVQSIQKRRYQVSVKTLQIGAYSSGMIALVVAIAVFLNLGFSALPDRYTKIDVTSQKLYTLTQTTKNLVKNLSEDVTIYVINSENSQDETLQQTLKSYAELSDHIKLVYKDPVVSPDFYKDYTDSISVNSMIVESAQRFKVINYNNIYEYDYDYSNYSSSVSGYDAEGQLTSAIAYVTSDSTSVVYELNGHGE
;
A
#
# COMPACT_ATOMS: atom_id res chain seq x y z
N MET A 1 -8.39 24.24 -20.97
CA MET A 1 -8.42 22.93 -20.31
C MET A 1 -9.57 22.05 -20.81
N THR A 2 -10.82 22.44 -20.64
CA THR A 2 -12.02 21.66 -21.00
C THR A 2 -12.12 21.25 -22.48
N ALA A 3 -11.71 22.10 -23.41
CA ALA A 3 -11.70 21.78 -24.84
C ALA A 3 -10.70 20.62 -25.16
N ILE A 4 -9.52 20.66 -24.57
CA ILE A 4 -8.51 19.59 -24.73
C ILE A 4 -9.01 18.29 -24.13
N TYR A 5 -9.53 18.34 -22.90
CA TYR A 5 -10.15 17.19 -22.25
C TYR A 5 -11.23 16.52 -23.12
N LYS A 6 -12.18 17.32 -23.64
CA LYS A 6 -13.26 16.80 -24.51
C LYS A 6 -12.71 16.21 -25.80
N ARG A 7 -11.69 16.83 -26.41
CA ARG A 7 -11.04 16.32 -27.63
C ARG A 7 -10.40 14.98 -27.38
N GLU A 8 -9.57 14.86 -26.33
CA GLU A 8 -8.88 13.62 -26.00
C GLU A 8 -9.87 12.51 -25.62
N LEU A 9 -10.86 12.84 -24.80
CA LEU A 9 -11.88 11.88 -24.41
C LEU A 9 -12.66 11.35 -25.64
N LYS A 10 -13.05 12.24 -26.55
CA LYS A 10 -13.67 11.83 -27.81
C LYS A 10 -12.75 10.92 -28.61
N THR A 11 -11.46 11.22 -28.67
CA THR A 11 -10.48 10.40 -29.38
C THR A 11 -10.39 8.99 -28.79
N PHE A 12 -10.39 8.82 -27.46
CA PHE A 12 -10.40 7.49 -26.82
C PHE A 12 -11.64 6.68 -27.18
N PHE A 13 -12.81 7.29 -27.24
CA PHE A 13 -14.07 6.59 -27.56
C PHE A 13 -14.33 6.41 -29.06
N THR A 14 -13.64 7.15 -29.92
CA THR A 14 -13.70 6.94 -31.37
C THR A 14 -12.62 5.98 -31.90
N THR A 15 -11.62 5.68 -31.08
CA THR A 15 -10.54 4.72 -31.42
C THR A 15 -10.70 3.42 -30.64
N VAL A 16 -10.15 2.34 -31.19
CA VAL A 16 -10.17 1.00 -30.56
C VAL A 16 -9.43 0.98 -29.22
N THR A 17 -8.44 1.86 -29.03
CA THR A 17 -7.53 1.83 -27.85
C THR A 17 -8.27 2.02 -26.53
N GLY A 18 -9.20 2.97 -26.45
CA GLY A 18 -9.97 3.22 -25.23
C GLY A 18 -10.89 2.06 -24.87
N TRP A 19 -11.62 1.54 -25.87
CA TRP A 19 -12.50 0.38 -25.68
C TRP A 19 -11.75 -0.89 -25.33
N LEU A 20 -10.60 -1.14 -25.98
CA LEU A 20 -9.75 -2.29 -25.68
C LEU A 20 -9.22 -2.22 -24.25
N PHE A 21 -8.80 -1.04 -23.80
CA PHE A 21 -8.35 -0.82 -22.42
C PHE A 21 -9.46 -1.14 -21.41
N ILE A 22 -10.66 -0.59 -21.63
CA ILE A 22 -11.82 -0.82 -20.74
C ILE A 22 -12.20 -2.31 -20.74
N ALA A 23 -12.32 -2.92 -21.94
CA ALA A 23 -12.72 -4.31 -22.07
C ALA A 23 -11.71 -5.26 -21.42
N ALA A 24 -10.39 -5.04 -21.62
CA ALA A 24 -9.35 -5.87 -21.01
C ALA A 24 -9.41 -5.80 -19.48
N HIS A 25 -9.59 -4.61 -18.90
CA HIS A 25 -9.70 -4.45 -17.45
C HIS A 25 -10.94 -5.12 -16.88
N ILE A 26 -12.11 -4.91 -17.49
CA ILE A 26 -13.36 -5.53 -17.02
C ILE A 26 -13.31 -7.05 -17.17
N CYS A 27 -12.77 -7.54 -18.28
CA CYS A 27 -12.66 -8.98 -18.54
C CYS A 27 -11.75 -9.66 -17.50
N LEU A 28 -10.53 -9.13 -17.30
CA LEU A 28 -9.58 -9.74 -16.37
C LEU A 28 -10.03 -9.57 -14.91
N ALA A 29 -10.54 -8.40 -14.53
CA ALA A 29 -11.12 -8.20 -13.21
C ALA A 29 -12.29 -9.17 -12.93
N GLY A 30 -13.17 -9.34 -13.92
CA GLY A 30 -14.28 -10.29 -13.84
C GLY A 30 -13.81 -11.74 -13.73
N LEU A 31 -12.76 -12.13 -14.46
CA LEU A 31 -12.17 -13.47 -14.37
C LEU A 31 -11.60 -13.76 -12.98
N TYR A 32 -10.81 -12.84 -12.44
CA TYR A 32 -10.26 -13.00 -11.08
C TYR A 32 -11.35 -12.97 -10.01
N PHE A 33 -12.33 -12.08 -10.14
CA PHE A 33 -13.49 -12.06 -9.25
C PHE A 33 -14.27 -13.38 -9.28
N PHE A 34 -14.51 -13.93 -10.48
CA PHE A 34 -15.16 -15.23 -10.61
C PHE A 34 -14.32 -16.35 -9.99
N ALA A 35 -13.03 -16.44 -10.29
CA ALA A 35 -12.17 -17.51 -9.82
C ALA A 35 -11.93 -17.45 -8.29
N ILE A 36 -11.65 -16.28 -7.74
CA ILE A 36 -11.26 -16.12 -6.35
C ILE A 36 -12.50 -16.00 -5.45
N ASN A 37 -13.45 -15.13 -5.81
CA ASN A 37 -14.57 -14.84 -4.92
C ASN A 37 -15.76 -15.80 -5.13
N LEU A 38 -16.15 -16.06 -6.38
CA LEU A 38 -17.35 -16.90 -6.62
C LEU A 38 -17.05 -18.39 -6.62
N LEU A 39 -15.91 -18.81 -7.18
CA LEU A 39 -15.57 -20.24 -7.28
C LEU A 39 -14.87 -20.74 -6.01
N SER A 40 -13.88 -19.99 -5.49
CA SER A 40 -13.12 -20.39 -4.29
C SER A 40 -13.76 -19.90 -2.97
N GLY A 41 -14.84 -19.10 -3.02
CA GLY A 41 -15.60 -18.68 -1.85
C GLY A 41 -14.92 -17.61 -0.98
N TYR A 42 -13.85 -16.93 -1.46
CA TYR A 42 -13.22 -15.87 -0.70
C TYR A 42 -14.14 -14.65 -0.57
N SER A 43 -14.45 -14.25 0.67
CA SER A 43 -15.32 -13.11 0.95
C SER A 43 -14.68 -11.74 0.70
N ASN A 44 -13.35 -11.64 0.75
CA ASN A 44 -12.64 -10.38 0.54
C ASN A 44 -12.32 -10.18 -0.96
N VAL A 45 -12.94 -9.15 -1.57
CA VAL A 45 -12.71 -8.79 -2.98
C VAL A 45 -11.34 -8.13 -3.20
N GLY A 46 -10.70 -7.64 -2.14
CA GLY A 46 -9.37 -7.03 -2.19
C GLY A 46 -8.32 -7.94 -2.81
N GLN A 47 -8.39 -9.25 -2.54
CA GLN A 47 -7.50 -10.25 -3.13
C GLN A 47 -7.60 -10.29 -4.65
N SER A 48 -8.81 -10.18 -5.21
CA SER A 48 -9.00 -10.11 -6.67
C SER A 48 -8.40 -8.83 -7.26
N PHE A 49 -8.54 -7.69 -6.57
CA PHE A 49 -7.95 -6.42 -7.02
C PHE A 49 -6.43 -6.45 -6.98
N SER A 50 -5.83 -7.05 -5.94
CA SER A 50 -4.37 -7.23 -5.84
C SER A 50 -3.82 -8.10 -6.97
N SER A 51 -4.52 -9.18 -7.32
CA SER A 51 -4.10 -10.08 -8.39
C SER A 51 -4.03 -9.42 -9.77
N ILE A 52 -4.80 -8.35 -10.00
CA ILE A 52 -4.80 -7.61 -11.26
C ILE A 52 -3.93 -6.34 -11.25
N LEU A 53 -3.25 -6.01 -10.14
CA LEU A 53 -2.36 -4.83 -10.08
C LEU A 53 -1.29 -4.86 -11.18
N PHE A 54 -0.74 -6.03 -11.48
CA PHE A 54 0.25 -6.19 -12.54
C PHE A 54 -0.29 -5.79 -13.92
N LEU A 55 -1.59 -5.94 -14.17
CA LEU A 55 -2.21 -5.49 -15.41
C LEU A 55 -2.06 -3.98 -15.62
N LEU A 56 -2.08 -3.19 -14.54
CA LEU A 56 -1.90 -1.74 -14.64
C LEU A 56 -0.52 -1.37 -15.17
N LEU A 57 0.52 -2.15 -14.81
CA LEU A 57 1.88 -1.90 -15.28
C LEU A 57 2.01 -2.05 -16.80
N LEU A 58 1.20 -2.93 -17.40
CA LEU A 58 1.20 -3.18 -18.84
C LEU A 58 0.24 -2.24 -19.58
N SER A 59 -0.94 -2.06 -19.05
CA SER A 59 -2.04 -1.37 -19.77
C SER A 59 -1.96 0.15 -19.69
N THR A 60 -1.51 0.72 -18.57
CA THR A 60 -1.41 2.18 -18.44
C THR A 60 -0.35 2.80 -19.35
N PRO A 61 0.85 2.18 -19.60
CA PRO A 61 1.76 2.64 -20.63
C PRO A 61 1.14 2.65 -22.04
N ILE A 62 0.32 1.66 -22.38
CA ILE A 62 -0.37 1.60 -23.69
C ILE A 62 -1.36 2.77 -23.84
N LEU A 63 -2.06 3.13 -22.76
CA LEU A 63 -3.00 4.25 -22.79
C LEU A 63 -2.28 5.61 -22.86
N SER A 64 -1.15 5.76 -22.15
CA SER A 64 -0.43 7.04 -22.00
C SER A 64 0.60 7.30 -23.08
N MET A 65 1.16 6.25 -23.72
CA MET A 65 2.30 6.37 -24.65
C MET A 65 2.09 7.36 -25.79
N ARG A 66 0.86 7.44 -26.33
CA ARG A 66 0.54 8.28 -27.49
C ARG A 66 0.21 9.72 -27.14
N MET A 67 -0.11 10.02 -25.88
CA MET A 67 -0.70 11.28 -25.46
C MET A 67 0.12 12.53 -25.81
N LEU A 68 1.45 12.43 -25.75
CA LEU A 68 2.39 13.51 -26.07
C LEU A 68 3.42 13.07 -27.11
N ALA A 69 3.85 11.80 -27.11
CA ALA A 69 4.85 11.31 -28.05
C ALA A 69 4.33 11.32 -29.51
N GLU A 70 3.05 10.98 -29.71
CA GLU A 70 2.45 11.02 -31.05
C GLU A 70 2.34 12.44 -31.59
N GLU A 71 1.82 13.39 -30.81
CA GLU A 71 1.72 14.80 -31.22
C GLU A 71 3.11 15.38 -31.55
N ARG A 72 4.13 14.98 -30.76
CA ARG A 72 5.51 15.39 -31.00
C ARG A 72 6.07 14.81 -32.29
N LYS A 73 5.85 13.52 -32.57
CA LYS A 73 6.29 12.87 -33.81
C LYS A 73 5.65 13.52 -35.02
N GLN A 74 4.39 13.89 -34.91
CA GLN A 74 3.61 14.54 -36.00
C GLN A 74 3.83 16.06 -36.05
N LYS A 75 4.59 16.66 -35.10
CA LYS A 75 4.80 18.11 -34.95
C LYS A 75 3.52 18.90 -34.74
N THR A 76 2.42 18.24 -34.34
CA THR A 76 1.13 18.89 -34.06
C THR A 76 1.12 19.54 -32.67
N ASP A 77 2.09 19.21 -31.81
CA ASP A 77 2.33 19.86 -30.51
C ASP A 77 2.56 21.38 -30.68
N GLN A 78 3.17 21.83 -31.79
CA GLN A 78 3.41 23.25 -32.06
C GLN A 78 2.10 24.04 -32.15
N LEU A 79 1.05 23.47 -32.75
CA LEU A 79 -0.26 24.12 -32.85
C LEU A 79 -0.92 24.26 -31.46
N ILE A 80 -0.75 23.29 -30.59
CA ILE A 80 -1.30 23.33 -29.24
C ILE A 80 -0.51 24.32 -28.37
N LEU A 81 0.82 24.36 -28.54
CA LEU A 81 1.70 25.24 -27.75
C LEU A 81 1.56 26.73 -28.15
N THR A 82 1.10 27.04 -29.37
CA THR A 82 0.81 28.39 -29.83
C THR A 82 -0.61 28.87 -29.47
N SER A 83 -1.48 27.93 -29.00
CA SER A 83 -2.84 28.28 -28.56
C SER A 83 -2.81 29.08 -27.24
N PRO A 84 -3.87 29.91 -26.96
CA PRO A 84 -3.95 30.72 -25.73
C PRO A 84 -4.27 29.87 -24.47
N VAL A 85 -3.82 28.63 -24.42
CA VAL A 85 -4.01 27.71 -23.27
C VAL A 85 -2.71 27.56 -22.52
N SER A 86 -2.78 27.59 -21.18
CA SER A 86 -1.60 27.33 -20.35
C SER A 86 -1.12 25.87 -20.50
N ILE A 87 0.19 25.64 -20.44
CA ILE A 87 0.78 24.29 -20.54
C ILE A 87 0.22 23.37 -19.44
N GLY A 88 0.07 23.89 -18.21
CA GLY A 88 -0.59 23.15 -17.12
C GLY A 88 -2.02 22.74 -17.48
N GLY A 89 -2.78 23.61 -18.18
CA GLY A 89 -4.13 23.30 -18.67
C GLY A 89 -4.14 22.21 -19.75
N ILE A 90 -3.09 22.15 -20.59
CA ILE A 90 -2.93 21.08 -21.60
C ILE A 90 -2.66 19.75 -20.90
N VAL A 91 -1.67 19.70 -20.01
CA VAL A 91 -1.29 18.49 -19.27
C VAL A 91 -2.45 17.96 -18.43
N ALA A 92 -3.11 18.85 -17.68
CA ALA A 92 -4.28 18.49 -16.86
C ALA A 92 -5.43 17.96 -17.73
N GLY A 93 -5.72 18.57 -18.89
CA GLY A 93 -6.77 18.12 -19.79
C GLY A 93 -6.50 16.72 -20.34
N LYS A 94 -5.26 16.41 -20.73
CA LYS A 94 -4.84 15.09 -21.22
C LYS A 94 -4.87 14.04 -20.09
N TYR A 95 -4.35 14.38 -18.92
CA TYR A 95 -4.36 13.50 -17.76
C TYR A 95 -5.79 13.14 -17.32
N LEU A 96 -6.67 14.13 -17.20
CA LEU A 96 -8.06 13.90 -16.82
C LEU A 96 -8.83 13.06 -17.85
N ALA A 97 -8.52 13.18 -19.15
CA ALA A 97 -9.12 12.31 -20.16
C ALA A 97 -8.75 10.84 -19.95
N MET A 98 -7.46 10.54 -19.71
CA MET A 98 -7.01 9.17 -19.38
C MET A 98 -7.62 8.68 -18.06
N ALA A 99 -7.63 9.53 -17.03
CA ALA A 99 -8.21 9.21 -15.73
C ALA A 99 -9.71 8.86 -15.87
N THR A 100 -10.46 9.58 -16.69
CA THR A 100 -11.88 9.28 -16.96
C THR A 100 -12.05 7.92 -17.64
N VAL A 101 -11.23 7.60 -18.62
CA VAL A 101 -11.26 6.27 -19.28
C VAL A 101 -10.95 5.16 -18.27
N PHE A 102 -10.00 5.38 -17.39
CA PHE A 102 -9.64 4.42 -16.33
C PHE A 102 -10.73 4.30 -15.25
N THR A 103 -11.43 5.38 -14.94
CA THR A 103 -12.52 5.37 -13.93
C THR A 103 -13.67 4.43 -14.34
N ILE A 104 -13.91 4.22 -15.65
CA ILE A 104 -15.02 3.38 -16.10
C ILE A 104 -14.89 1.93 -15.64
N PRO A 105 -13.78 1.20 -15.91
CA PRO A 105 -13.64 -0.16 -15.38
C PRO A 105 -13.60 -0.21 -13.86
N VAL A 106 -13.01 0.78 -13.18
CA VAL A 106 -13.01 0.85 -11.72
C VAL A 106 -14.42 1.01 -11.17
N ALA A 107 -15.28 1.81 -11.82
CA ALA A 107 -16.69 1.93 -11.43
C ALA A 107 -17.47 0.61 -11.59
N VAL A 108 -17.13 -0.20 -12.60
CA VAL A 108 -17.69 -1.56 -12.73
C VAL A 108 -17.16 -2.47 -11.61
N MET A 109 -15.87 -2.43 -11.30
CA MET A 109 -15.26 -3.20 -10.21
C MET A 109 -15.87 -2.83 -8.84
N ALA A 110 -16.33 -1.58 -8.65
CA ALA A 110 -17.02 -1.16 -7.44
C ALA A 110 -18.35 -1.88 -7.19
N LEU A 111 -18.91 -2.53 -8.21
CA LEU A 111 -20.12 -3.36 -8.06
C LEU A 111 -19.82 -4.77 -7.53
N PHE A 112 -18.56 -5.25 -7.60
CA PHE A 112 -18.20 -6.61 -7.20
C PHE A 112 -18.51 -6.92 -5.73
N PRO A 113 -18.15 -6.05 -4.74
CA PRO A 113 -18.54 -6.29 -3.35
C PRO A 113 -20.05 -6.33 -3.16
N LEU A 114 -20.82 -5.51 -3.89
CA LEU A 114 -22.27 -5.49 -3.83
C LEU A 114 -22.90 -6.77 -4.41
N ILE A 115 -22.31 -7.29 -5.49
CA ILE A 115 -22.76 -8.58 -6.07
C ILE A 115 -22.49 -9.70 -5.08
N LEU A 116 -21.28 -9.76 -4.51
CA LEU A 116 -20.87 -10.80 -3.58
C LEU A 116 -21.71 -10.78 -2.28
N SER A 117 -22.14 -9.61 -1.82
CA SER A 117 -22.96 -9.46 -0.62
C SER A 117 -24.34 -10.13 -0.71
N ARG A 118 -24.77 -10.55 -1.90
CA ARG A 118 -25.97 -11.36 -2.09
C ARG A 118 -25.76 -12.83 -1.74
N TYR A 119 -24.53 -13.29 -1.68
CA TYR A 119 -24.17 -14.69 -1.46
C TYR A 119 -23.58 -14.94 -0.08
N GLY A 120 -23.16 -13.89 0.64
CA GLY A 120 -22.57 -14.02 1.99
C GLY A 120 -22.20 -12.70 2.60
N THR A 121 -21.58 -12.76 3.79
CA THR A 121 -21.04 -11.59 4.48
C THR A 121 -19.74 -11.14 3.82
N VAL A 122 -19.70 -9.89 3.36
CA VAL A 122 -18.54 -9.30 2.67
C VAL A 122 -17.97 -8.17 3.51
N PRO A 123 -16.66 -8.13 3.74
CA PRO A 123 -16.00 -7.01 4.42
C PRO A 123 -15.97 -5.79 3.48
N MET A 124 -17.04 -5.01 3.50
CA MET A 124 -17.21 -3.86 2.59
C MET A 124 -16.11 -2.82 2.73
N GLY A 125 -15.72 -2.50 3.97
CA GLY A 125 -14.67 -1.52 4.25
C GLY A 125 -13.35 -1.90 3.59
N GLU A 126 -12.90 -3.14 3.79
CA GLU A 126 -11.68 -3.68 3.20
C GLU A 126 -11.74 -3.68 1.67
N SER A 127 -12.85 -4.18 1.11
CA SER A 127 -13.05 -4.26 -0.34
C SER A 127 -12.97 -2.88 -1.02
N TYR A 128 -13.61 -1.86 -0.45
CA TYR A 128 -13.56 -0.50 -1.03
C TYR A 128 -12.25 0.22 -0.77
N THR A 129 -11.55 -0.09 0.32
CA THR A 129 -10.19 0.44 0.57
C THR A 129 -9.19 -0.14 -0.41
N ALA A 130 -9.26 -1.45 -0.71
CA ALA A 130 -8.46 -2.09 -1.74
C ALA A 130 -8.77 -1.53 -3.15
N LEU A 131 -10.04 -1.26 -3.46
CA LEU A 131 -10.43 -0.62 -4.71
C LEU A 131 -9.88 0.81 -4.81
N LEU A 132 -9.87 1.57 -3.72
CA LEU A 132 -9.28 2.91 -3.65
C LEU A 132 -7.76 2.84 -3.89
N ALA A 133 -7.07 1.87 -3.29
CA ALA A 133 -5.65 1.64 -3.52
C ALA A 133 -5.36 1.35 -4.99
N TYR A 134 -6.11 0.43 -5.59
CA TYR A 134 -6.03 0.11 -7.02
C TYR A 134 -6.24 1.36 -7.90
N TYR A 135 -7.23 2.18 -7.57
CA TYR A 135 -7.55 3.40 -8.31
C TYR A 135 -6.43 4.44 -8.21
N LEU A 136 -5.94 4.73 -7.00
CA LEU A 136 -4.85 5.69 -6.77
C LEU A 136 -3.55 5.24 -7.45
N PHE A 137 -3.24 3.96 -7.38
CA PHE A 137 -2.08 3.40 -8.07
C PHE A 137 -2.20 3.54 -9.59
N GLY A 138 -3.36 3.20 -10.17
CA GLY A 138 -3.59 3.38 -11.60
C GLY A 138 -3.49 4.83 -12.05
N LEU A 139 -4.03 5.78 -11.28
CA LEU A 139 -3.87 7.21 -11.53
C LEU A 139 -2.39 7.64 -11.50
N THR A 140 -1.61 7.08 -10.58
CA THR A 140 -0.16 7.34 -10.50
C THR A 140 0.56 6.77 -11.72
N CYS A 141 0.24 5.54 -12.13
CA CYS A 141 0.79 4.95 -13.35
C CYS A 141 0.51 5.79 -14.59
N LEU A 142 -0.70 6.36 -14.72
CA LEU A 142 -1.06 7.26 -15.81
C LEU A 142 -0.26 8.57 -15.77
N ALA A 143 0.01 9.14 -14.60
CA ALA A 143 0.82 10.35 -14.45
C ALA A 143 2.28 10.10 -14.85
N ILE A 144 2.87 8.98 -14.42
CA ILE A 144 4.22 8.54 -14.79
C ILE A 144 4.30 8.31 -16.31
N GLY A 145 3.34 7.58 -16.88
CA GLY A 145 3.30 7.32 -18.31
C GLY A 145 3.15 8.58 -19.16
N LEU A 146 2.36 9.55 -18.71
CA LEU A 146 2.24 10.86 -19.37
C LEU A 146 3.57 11.62 -19.35
N PHE A 147 4.30 11.58 -18.23
CA PHE A 147 5.61 12.18 -18.11
C PHE A 147 6.62 11.56 -19.10
N ILE A 148 6.68 10.23 -19.15
CA ILE A 148 7.57 9.53 -20.08
C ILE A 148 7.19 9.82 -21.54
N SER A 149 5.88 9.84 -21.86
CA SER A 149 5.38 10.24 -23.18
C SER A 149 5.78 11.69 -23.54
N SER A 150 6.01 12.56 -22.55
CA SER A 150 6.47 13.93 -22.79
C SER A 150 7.93 14.04 -23.16
N ILE A 151 8.78 13.09 -22.79
CA ILE A 151 10.22 13.13 -23.01
C ILE A 151 10.59 12.51 -24.36
N THR A 152 9.83 11.53 -24.83
CA THR A 152 10.13 10.74 -26.03
C THR A 152 9.30 11.21 -27.24
N GLU A 153 9.77 10.83 -28.44
CA GLU A 153 9.04 11.04 -29.72
C GLU A 153 8.48 9.72 -30.26
N SER A 154 8.93 8.61 -29.71
CA SER A 154 8.49 7.27 -30.11
C SER A 154 7.48 6.72 -29.08
N GLN A 155 6.29 6.35 -29.56
CA GLN A 155 5.25 5.72 -28.72
C GLN A 155 5.74 4.41 -28.08
N ILE A 156 6.49 3.58 -28.87
CA ILE A 156 7.01 2.30 -28.39
C ILE A 156 8.02 2.51 -27.27
N ILE A 157 8.97 3.45 -27.46
CA ILE A 157 9.96 3.79 -26.43
C ILE A 157 9.26 4.34 -25.19
N ALA A 158 8.23 5.19 -25.36
CA ALA A 158 7.43 5.69 -24.24
C ALA A 158 6.76 4.57 -23.46
N ALA A 159 6.16 3.59 -24.15
CA ALA A 159 5.51 2.44 -23.50
C ALA A 159 6.52 1.58 -22.72
N VAL A 160 7.65 1.22 -23.35
CA VAL A 160 8.68 0.39 -22.72
C VAL A 160 9.31 1.08 -21.51
N LEU A 161 9.70 2.35 -21.64
CA LEU A 161 10.28 3.10 -20.52
C LEU A 161 9.29 3.29 -19.38
N SER A 162 8.01 3.56 -19.68
CA SER A 162 6.97 3.66 -18.67
C SER A 162 6.80 2.33 -17.95
N PHE A 163 6.71 1.22 -18.67
CA PHE A 163 6.61 -0.11 -18.07
C PHE A 163 7.82 -0.42 -17.17
N VAL A 164 9.04 -0.20 -17.64
CA VAL A 164 10.26 -0.46 -16.85
C VAL A 164 10.26 0.37 -15.57
N LEU A 165 9.94 1.67 -15.66
CA LEU A 165 9.91 2.54 -14.48
C LEU A 165 8.86 2.08 -13.46
N LEU A 166 7.66 1.75 -13.92
CA LEU A 166 6.58 1.24 -13.08
C LEU A 166 6.93 -0.13 -12.47
N PHE A 167 7.50 -1.03 -13.26
CA PHE A 167 7.91 -2.35 -12.81
C PHE A 167 9.00 -2.30 -11.75
N VAL A 168 9.99 -1.41 -11.88
CA VAL A 168 11.02 -1.18 -10.86
C VAL A 168 10.39 -0.73 -9.55
N GLY A 169 9.44 0.22 -9.58
CA GLY A 169 8.74 0.67 -8.37
C GLY A 169 7.86 -0.42 -7.74
N TYR A 170 7.27 -1.29 -8.56
CA TYR A 170 6.48 -2.44 -8.10
C TYR A 170 7.36 -3.55 -7.48
N MET A 171 8.55 -3.79 -8.01
CA MET A 171 9.50 -4.78 -7.49
C MET A 171 10.46 -4.21 -6.42
N MET A 172 10.27 -2.96 -6.01
CA MET A 172 11.25 -2.27 -5.16
C MET A 172 11.45 -2.95 -3.81
N SER A 173 10.40 -3.48 -3.19
CA SER A 173 10.48 -4.24 -1.94
C SER A 173 11.40 -5.45 -2.07
N SER A 174 11.23 -6.23 -3.14
CA SER A 174 12.09 -7.38 -3.44
C SER A 174 13.55 -6.95 -3.71
N ILE A 175 13.75 -5.86 -4.44
CA ILE A 175 15.11 -5.34 -4.75
C ILE A 175 15.82 -4.89 -3.46
N THR A 176 15.14 -4.15 -2.60
CA THR A 176 15.73 -3.66 -1.35
C THR A 176 16.02 -4.79 -0.38
N GLY A 177 15.18 -5.82 -0.33
CA GLY A 177 15.40 -7.04 0.45
C GLY A 177 16.64 -7.81 0.02
N LEU A 178 16.97 -7.82 -1.28
CA LEU A 178 18.21 -8.43 -1.81
C LEU A 178 19.47 -7.63 -1.44
N ILE A 179 19.35 -6.29 -1.32
CA ILE A 179 20.49 -5.42 -1.00
C ILE A 179 20.83 -5.48 0.49
N SER A 180 19.83 -5.46 1.36
CA SER A 180 20.03 -5.53 2.81
C SER A 180 18.75 -5.95 3.51
N GLN A 181 18.84 -7.01 4.29
CA GLN A 181 17.72 -7.48 5.13
C GLN A 181 17.53 -6.63 6.40
N THR A 182 18.60 -6.00 6.89
CA THR A 182 18.56 -5.15 8.09
C THR A 182 18.31 -3.66 7.78
N GLY A 183 18.25 -3.30 6.50
CA GLY A 183 18.09 -1.93 6.06
C GLY A 183 19.36 -1.07 6.19
N ASN A 184 19.61 -0.23 5.20
CA ASN A 184 20.70 0.74 5.19
C ASN A 184 20.22 2.07 4.56
N LEU A 185 21.07 3.09 4.51
CA LEU A 185 20.72 4.39 3.92
C LEU A 185 20.27 4.25 2.46
N LEU A 186 20.91 3.36 1.69
CA LEU A 186 20.58 3.11 0.29
C LEU A 186 19.18 2.51 0.15
N THR A 187 18.85 1.48 0.94
CA THR A 187 17.53 0.85 0.91
C THR A 187 16.43 1.82 1.36
N LYS A 188 16.70 2.70 2.34
CA LYS A 188 15.75 3.76 2.74
C LYS A 188 15.46 4.74 1.60
N ILE A 189 16.47 5.13 0.82
CA ILE A 189 16.29 6.00 -0.36
C ILE A 189 15.50 5.26 -1.45
N LEU A 190 15.84 4.01 -1.75
CA LEU A 190 15.15 3.20 -2.76
C LEU A 190 13.69 2.94 -2.39
N ASN A 191 13.41 2.68 -1.11
CA ASN A 191 12.05 2.49 -0.60
C ASN A 191 11.17 3.76 -0.69
N ALA A 192 11.74 4.93 -0.97
CA ALA A 192 10.94 6.11 -1.31
C ALA A 192 10.17 5.93 -2.63
N TYR A 193 10.58 5.00 -3.49
CA TYR A 193 9.90 4.65 -4.75
C TYR A 193 9.30 3.24 -4.72
N ASN A 194 8.85 2.79 -3.55
CA ASN A 194 8.23 1.49 -3.36
C ASN A 194 6.69 1.63 -3.37
N PHE A 195 6.03 0.98 -4.33
CA PHE A 195 4.58 1.02 -4.45
C PHE A 195 3.91 -0.08 -3.63
N THR A 196 4.53 -1.26 -3.56
CA THR A 196 3.94 -2.48 -2.99
C THR A 196 3.62 -2.30 -1.52
N ASP A 197 4.58 -1.88 -0.70
CA ASP A 197 4.35 -1.67 0.75
C ASP A 197 3.24 -0.65 1.05
N ARG A 198 3.01 0.30 0.11
CA ARG A 198 1.94 1.29 0.26
C ARG A 198 0.57 0.76 -0.14
N LEU A 199 0.54 -0.20 -1.06
CA LEU A 199 -0.68 -0.86 -1.53
C LEU A 199 -1.13 -1.92 -0.53
N ASP A 200 -0.20 -2.77 -0.05
CA ASP A 200 -0.51 -3.92 0.80
C ASP A 200 -1.24 -3.49 2.07
N ALA A 201 -0.79 -2.44 2.75
CA ALA A 201 -1.47 -1.90 3.92
C ALA A 201 -2.93 -1.47 3.66
N MET A 202 -3.25 -1.03 2.43
CA MET A 202 -4.63 -0.63 2.08
C MET A 202 -5.47 -1.83 1.62
N VAL A 203 -4.84 -2.85 1.06
CA VAL A 203 -5.52 -4.10 0.66
C VAL A 203 -5.92 -4.91 1.89
N GLU A 204 -5.12 -4.87 2.93
CA GLU A 204 -5.35 -5.56 4.21
C GLU A 204 -6.45 -4.92 5.08
N GLY A 205 -7.11 -3.86 4.60
CA GLY A 205 -8.25 -3.26 5.29
C GLY A 205 -7.91 -2.10 6.21
N THR A 206 -6.73 -1.48 6.04
CA THR A 206 -6.40 -0.22 6.72
C THR A 206 -6.41 0.95 5.73
N LEU A 207 -7.33 1.91 5.93
CA LEU A 207 -7.26 3.15 5.17
C LEU A 207 -6.08 3.99 5.68
N ASN A 208 -4.95 3.88 5.00
CA ASN A 208 -3.72 4.57 5.39
C ASN A 208 -3.58 5.91 4.66
N LEU A 209 -3.78 7.01 5.40
CA LEU A 209 -3.66 8.37 4.85
C LEU A 209 -2.24 8.68 4.35
N LYS A 210 -1.20 8.03 4.92
CA LYS A 210 0.20 8.16 4.43
C LYS A 210 0.32 7.62 3.00
N SER A 211 -0.31 6.46 2.71
CA SER A 211 -0.33 5.87 1.37
C SER A 211 -1.11 6.72 0.38
N VAL A 212 -2.27 7.25 0.78
CA VAL A 212 -3.06 8.16 -0.06
C VAL A 212 -2.26 9.41 -0.41
N LEU A 213 -1.63 10.06 0.58
CA LEU A 213 -0.79 11.23 0.37
C LEU A 213 0.39 10.91 -0.55
N TYR A 214 1.03 9.76 -0.37
CA TYR A 214 2.14 9.32 -1.20
C TYR A 214 1.74 9.25 -2.69
N PHE A 215 0.66 8.58 -3.02
CA PHE A 215 0.19 8.49 -4.41
C PHE A 215 -0.23 9.84 -4.97
N VAL A 216 -0.93 10.67 -4.20
CA VAL A 216 -1.31 12.02 -4.61
C VAL A 216 -0.09 12.90 -4.87
N THR A 217 0.92 12.86 -3.99
CA THR A 217 2.16 13.62 -4.20
C THR A 217 2.93 13.16 -5.43
N LEU A 218 2.99 11.86 -5.71
CA LEU A 218 3.59 11.34 -6.94
C LEU A 218 2.85 11.84 -8.20
N ILE A 219 1.52 11.79 -8.20
CA ILE A 219 0.72 12.33 -9.31
C ILE A 219 1.08 13.80 -9.57
N VAL A 220 1.08 14.62 -8.52
CA VAL A 220 1.39 16.05 -8.64
C VAL A 220 2.80 16.27 -9.15
N VAL A 221 3.79 15.55 -8.62
CA VAL A 221 5.20 15.65 -9.04
C VAL A 221 5.35 15.29 -10.52
N PHE A 222 4.81 14.15 -10.96
CA PHE A 222 4.97 13.73 -12.36
C PHE A 222 4.18 14.62 -13.34
N LEU A 223 3.02 15.14 -12.97
CA LEU A 223 2.32 16.15 -13.78
C LEU A 223 3.12 17.44 -13.85
N PHE A 224 3.71 17.90 -12.76
CA PHE A 224 4.59 19.06 -12.75
C PHE A 224 5.82 18.83 -13.64
N LEU A 225 6.49 17.67 -13.53
CA LEU A 225 7.62 17.30 -14.39
C LEU A 225 7.21 17.27 -15.87
N THR A 226 6.00 16.82 -16.17
CA THR A 226 5.45 16.87 -17.54
C THR A 226 5.34 18.31 -18.04
N VAL A 227 4.81 19.20 -17.21
CA VAL A 227 4.73 20.65 -17.54
C VAL A 227 6.12 21.22 -17.80
N GLN A 228 7.09 20.93 -16.94
CA GLN A 228 8.49 21.41 -17.10
C GLN A 228 9.15 20.83 -18.36
N SER A 229 8.91 19.55 -18.66
CA SER A 229 9.41 18.91 -19.89
C SER A 229 8.89 19.61 -21.16
N ILE A 230 7.64 20.00 -21.17
CA ILE A 230 7.03 20.73 -22.30
C ILE A 230 7.52 22.17 -22.33
N GLN A 231 7.61 22.86 -21.20
CA GLN A 231 8.11 24.25 -21.13
C GLN A 231 9.53 24.37 -21.65
N LYS A 232 10.43 23.43 -21.30
CA LYS A 232 11.82 23.44 -21.75
C LYS A 232 11.98 23.50 -23.26
N ARG A 233 11.00 23.06 -24.04
CA ARG A 233 11.01 23.06 -25.50
C ARG A 233 10.62 24.42 -26.11
N ARG A 234 9.97 25.29 -25.33
CA ARG A 234 9.55 26.62 -25.80
C ARG A 234 10.72 27.61 -25.91
N TYR A 235 11.85 27.30 -25.31
CA TYR A 235 12.97 28.23 -25.21
C TYR A 235 14.04 27.93 -26.26
N GLN A 236 14.41 28.97 -27.05
CA GLN A 236 15.58 28.89 -27.94
C GLN A 236 16.87 28.93 -27.14
N VAL A 237 17.90 28.24 -27.61
CA VAL A 237 19.22 28.20 -26.96
C VAL A 237 19.89 29.55 -27.05
N SER A 238 19.97 30.31 -25.96
CA SER A 238 20.66 31.59 -25.84
C SER A 238 21.24 31.72 -24.42
N VAL A 239 22.12 32.69 -24.16
CA VAL A 239 22.71 32.93 -22.83
C VAL A 239 21.59 33.20 -21.77
N LYS A 240 20.50 33.88 -22.14
CA LYS A 240 19.31 34.03 -21.28
C LYS A 240 18.62 32.72 -20.99
N THR A 241 18.73 31.74 -21.88
CA THR A 241 18.13 30.40 -21.73
C THR A 241 18.83 29.56 -20.67
N LEU A 242 20.12 29.80 -20.40
CA LEU A 242 20.84 29.15 -19.28
C LEU A 242 20.25 29.56 -17.92
N GLN A 243 19.92 30.84 -17.76
CA GLN A 243 19.24 31.30 -16.51
C GLN A 243 17.84 30.68 -16.33
N ILE A 244 17.09 30.59 -17.44
CA ILE A 244 15.77 29.95 -17.42
C ILE A 244 15.88 28.44 -17.17
N GLY A 245 16.93 27.78 -17.76
CA GLY A 245 17.22 26.38 -17.48
C GLY A 245 17.57 26.11 -16.01
N ALA A 246 18.39 26.98 -15.42
CA ALA A 246 18.74 26.92 -13.99
C ALA A 246 17.51 27.15 -13.11
N TYR A 247 16.64 28.10 -13.46
CA TYR A 247 15.38 28.34 -12.77
C TYR A 247 14.46 27.13 -12.85
N SER A 248 14.27 26.52 -14.02
CA SER A 248 13.45 25.31 -14.19
C SER A 248 13.99 24.14 -13.38
N SER A 249 15.32 23.92 -13.38
CA SER A 249 15.97 22.87 -12.60
C SER A 249 15.81 23.13 -11.09
N GLY A 250 15.95 24.38 -10.66
CA GLY A 250 15.70 24.79 -9.27
C GLY A 250 14.26 24.56 -8.83
N MET A 251 13.27 24.86 -9.69
CA MET A 251 11.86 24.59 -9.43
C MET A 251 11.56 23.10 -9.34
N ILE A 252 12.18 22.26 -10.19
CA ILE A 252 12.05 20.80 -10.10
C ILE A 252 12.59 20.31 -8.76
N ALA A 253 13.82 20.73 -8.40
CA ALA A 253 14.43 20.35 -7.13
C ALA A 253 13.56 20.78 -5.94
N LEU A 254 13.01 22.00 -5.98
CA LEU A 254 12.13 22.52 -4.94
C LEU A 254 10.85 21.69 -4.79
N VAL A 255 10.17 21.39 -5.89
CA VAL A 255 8.90 20.60 -5.86
C VAL A 255 9.17 19.17 -5.38
N VAL A 256 10.26 18.54 -5.82
CA VAL A 256 10.66 17.22 -5.33
C VAL A 256 11.01 17.29 -3.84
N ALA A 257 11.76 18.30 -3.39
CA ALA A 257 12.06 18.49 -1.98
C ALA A 257 10.79 18.67 -1.13
N ILE A 258 9.85 19.51 -1.58
CA ILE A 258 8.55 19.68 -0.90
C ILE A 258 7.80 18.35 -0.80
N ALA A 259 7.74 17.57 -1.90
CA ALA A 259 7.09 16.26 -1.89
C ALA A 259 7.74 15.29 -0.90
N VAL A 260 9.07 15.25 -0.85
CA VAL A 260 9.83 14.43 0.12
C VAL A 260 9.54 14.90 1.56
N PHE A 261 9.63 16.19 1.84
CA PHE A 261 9.37 16.74 3.18
C PHE A 261 7.93 16.50 3.64
N LEU A 262 6.95 16.64 2.74
CA LEU A 262 5.55 16.33 3.06
C LEU A 262 5.38 14.85 3.43
N ASN A 263 5.94 13.95 2.63
CA ASN A 263 5.85 12.51 2.92
C ASN A 263 6.59 12.12 4.20
N LEU A 264 7.79 12.67 4.45
CA LEU A 264 8.53 12.45 5.69
C LEU A 264 7.80 13.01 6.91
N GLY A 265 7.23 14.22 6.80
CA GLY A 265 6.45 14.84 7.87
C GLY A 265 5.20 14.00 8.22
N PHE A 266 4.47 13.51 7.21
CA PHE A 266 3.33 12.62 7.43
C PHE A 266 3.76 11.24 7.97
N SER A 267 4.90 10.70 7.53
CA SER A 267 5.40 9.41 8.06
C SER A 267 5.79 9.51 9.54
N ALA A 268 6.19 10.68 10.03
CA ALA A 268 6.51 10.91 11.42
C ALA A 268 5.27 11.01 12.33
N LEU A 269 4.06 11.17 11.75
CA LEU A 269 2.83 11.17 12.55
C LEU A 269 2.53 9.78 13.09
N PRO A 270 2.09 9.65 14.36
CA PRO A 270 1.65 8.38 14.92
C PRO A 270 0.55 7.73 14.10
N ASP A 271 0.59 6.41 13.99
CA ASP A 271 -0.34 5.63 13.16
C ASP A 271 -1.80 5.80 13.62
N ARG A 272 -2.05 6.06 14.89
CA ARG A 272 -3.38 6.37 15.46
C ARG A 272 -4.11 7.54 14.78
N TYR A 273 -3.39 8.46 14.13
CA TYR A 273 -3.97 9.61 13.41
C TYR A 273 -4.02 9.39 11.90
N THR A 274 -3.26 8.47 11.40
CA THR A 274 -3.05 8.28 9.95
C THR A 274 -3.59 6.98 9.40
N LYS A 275 -3.90 6.01 10.28
CA LYS A 275 -4.52 4.74 9.90
C LYS A 275 -5.95 4.67 10.45
N ILE A 276 -6.89 4.37 9.57
CA ILE A 276 -8.28 4.11 9.92
C ILE A 276 -8.53 2.63 9.64
N ASP A 277 -8.82 1.91 10.71
CA ASP A 277 -9.21 0.51 10.63
C ASP A 277 -10.63 0.40 10.07
N VAL A 278 -10.76 -0.16 8.88
CA VAL A 278 -12.03 -0.40 8.21
C VAL A 278 -12.39 -1.89 8.16
N THR A 279 -11.59 -2.73 8.85
CA THR A 279 -11.89 -4.15 8.97
C THR A 279 -13.21 -4.38 9.71
N SER A 280 -13.95 -5.41 9.32
CA SER A 280 -15.24 -5.73 9.94
C SER A 280 -15.10 -6.10 11.41
N GLN A 281 -13.99 -6.71 11.78
CA GLN A 281 -13.64 -7.14 13.15
C GLN A 281 -12.80 -6.13 13.92
N LYS A 282 -12.43 -4.99 13.31
CA LYS A 282 -11.54 -3.97 13.87
C LYS A 282 -10.20 -4.55 14.35
N LEU A 283 -9.58 -5.39 13.52
CA LEU A 283 -8.36 -6.15 13.81
C LEU A 283 -7.18 -5.28 14.27
N TYR A 284 -7.16 -4.03 13.88
CA TYR A 284 -6.09 -3.07 14.17
C TYR A 284 -6.48 -2.02 15.22
N THR A 285 -7.68 -2.14 15.81
CA THR A 285 -8.20 -1.18 16.80
C THR A 285 -8.26 -1.83 18.16
N LEU A 286 -7.37 -1.44 19.07
CA LEU A 286 -7.35 -1.95 20.43
C LEU A 286 -8.63 -1.56 21.19
N THR A 287 -9.14 -2.50 22.00
CA THR A 287 -10.32 -2.30 22.84
C THR A 287 -10.09 -1.27 23.94
N GLN A 288 -11.16 -0.73 24.51
CA GLN A 288 -11.04 0.23 25.62
C GLN A 288 -10.42 -0.41 26.87
N THR A 289 -10.66 -1.71 27.09
CA THR A 289 -10.07 -2.48 28.19
C THR A 289 -8.55 -2.51 28.07
N THR A 290 -8.04 -2.90 26.89
CA THR A 290 -6.60 -2.89 26.58
C THR A 290 -6.01 -1.50 26.73
N LYS A 291 -6.65 -0.47 26.17
CA LYS A 291 -6.17 0.93 26.30
C LYS A 291 -6.09 1.38 27.75
N ASN A 292 -7.05 1.02 28.58
CA ASN A 292 -7.05 1.38 30.00
C ASN A 292 -5.93 0.64 30.75
N LEU A 293 -5.75 -0.66 30.50
CA LEU A 293 -4.71 -1.46 31.11
C LEU A 293 -3.32 -0.92 30.75
N VAL A 294 -3.04 -0.74 29.45
CA VAL A 294 -1.72 -0.32 28.95
C VAL A 294 -1.36 1.10 29.37
N LYS A 295 -2.31 2.04 29.39
CA LYS A 295 -2.06 3.43 29.86
C LYS A 295 -1.80 3.54 31.35
N ASN A 296 -2.32 2.62 32.14
CA ASN A 296 -2.16 2.63 33.59
C ASN A 296 -1.02 1.73 34.07
N LEU A 297 -0.15 1.25 33.18
CA LEU A 297 1.04 0.49 33.55
C LEU A 297 1.97 1.33 34.41
N SER A 298 2.37 0.79 35.53
CA SER A 298 3.35 1.37 36.48
C SER A 298 4.74 0.75 36.36
N GLU A 299 4.85 -0.40 35.68
CA GLU A 299 6.07 -1.18 35.50
C GLU A 299 6.43 -1.33 34.03
N ASP A 300 7.71 -1.43 33.77
CA ASP A 300 8.23 -1.69 32.42
C ASP A 300 7.94 -3.14 32.00
N VAL A 301 7.37 -3.30 30.82
CA VAL A 301 7.09 -4.60 30.17
C VAL A 301 7.88 -4.69 28.88
N THR A 302 8.68 -5.72 28.75
CA THR A 302 9.41 -6.01 27.51
C THR A 302 8.71 -7.13 26.75
N ILE A 303 8.40 -6.91 25.50
CA ILE A 303 7.84 -7.90 24.59
C ILE A 303 8.95 -8.32 23.62
N TYR A 304 9.49 -9.52 23.82
CA TYR A 304 10.43 -10.11 22.88
C TYR A 304 9.66 -10.82 21.78
N VAL A 305 9.95 -10.48 20.54
CA VAL A 305 9.35 -11.11 19.36
C VAL A 305 10.39 -11.99 18.69
N ILE A 306 10.08 -13.27 18.54
CA ILE A 306 11.01 -14.27 18.00
C ILE A 306 10.96 -14.24 16.48
N ASN A 307 11.57 -13.22 15.91
CA ASN A 307 11.77 -13.08 14.46
C ASN A 307 12.72 -11.92 14.16
N SER A 308 13.20 -11.84 12.90
CA SER A 308 13.84 -10.62 12.42
C SER A 308 12.77 -9.54 12.17
N GLU A 309 13.13 -8.28 12.37
CA GLU A 309 12.19 -7.14 12.24
C GLU A 309 11.53 -7.06 10.86
N ASN A 310 12.18 -7.58 9.81
CA ASN A 310 11.73 -7.50 8.43
C ASN A 310 10.97 -8.75 7.92
N SER A 311 10.81 -9.79 8.74
CA SER A 311 10.17 -11.07 8.35
C SER A 311 8.90 -11.36 9.14
N GLN A 312 8.33 -10.34 9.80
CA GLN A 312 7.15 -10.48 10.64
C GLN A 312 5.86 -10.53 9.83
N ASP A 313 4.88 -11.20 10.44
CA ASP A 313 3.49 -11.02 10.10
C ASP A 313 3.09 -9.54 10.27
N GLU A 314 2.63 -8.91 9.21
CA GLU A 314 2.32 -7.47 9.18
C GLU A 314 1.19 -7.10 10.13
N THR A 315 0.17 -7.98 10.27
CA THR A 315 -0.95 -7.79 11.18
C THR A 315 -0.48 -7.78 12.63
N LEU A 316 0.36 -8.76 12.99
CA LEU A 316 0.97 -8.83 14.32
C LEU A 316 1.88 -7.63 14.59
N GLN A 317 2.69 -7.23 13.63
CA GLN A 317 3.57 -6.07 13.75
C GLN A 317 2.78 -4.77 14.00
N GLN A 318 1.65 -4.58 13.33
CA GLN A 318 0.80 -3.41 13.55
C GLN A 318 0.17 -3.43 14.95
N THR A 319 -0.29 -4.59 15.40
CA THR A 319 -0.81 -4.76 16.76
C THR A 319 0.25 -4.40 17.80
N LEU A 320 1.46 -4.96 17.68
CA LEU A 320 2.57 -4.69 18.60
C LEU A 320 2.97 -3.21 18.64
N LYS A 321 3.06 -2.56 17.48
CA LYS A 321 3.32 -1.11 17.39
C LYS A 321 2.23 -0.30 18.08
N SER A 322 0.96 -0.70 17.95
CA SER A 322 -0.15 -0.03 18.62
C SER A 322 -0.04 -0.08 20.15
N TYR A 323 0.48 -1.18 20.72
CA TYR A 323 0.75 -1.29 22.15
C TYR A 323 1.91 -0.37 22.58
N ALA A 324 3.02 -0.38 21.84
CA ALA A 324 4.18 0.46 22.12
C ALA A 324 3.88 1.96 22.00
N GLU A 325 2.97 2.36 21.11
CA GLU A 325 2.52 3.76 20.97
C GLU A 325 1.58 4.22 22.11
N LEU A 326 0.97 3.30 22.85
CA LEU A 326 0.05 3.62 23.94
C LEU A 326 0.75 3.93 25.26
N SER A 327 1.93 3.35 25.50
CA SER A 327 2.67 3.51 26.77
C SER A 327 4.17 3.38 26.56
N ASP A 328 4.91 4.33 27.15
CA ASP A 328 6.38 4.31 27.18
C ASP A 328 6.95 3.15 28.02
N HIS A 329 6.10 2.49 28.84
CA HIS A 329 6.47 1.31 29.62
C HIS A 329 6.53 0.03 28.79
N ILE A 330 6.04 0.03 27.53
CA ILE A 330 6.11 -1.13 26.65
C ILE A 330 7.30 -1.01 25.71
N LYS A 331 8.23 -1.98 25.80
CA LYS A 331 9.41 -2.07 24.94
C LYS A 331 9.30 -3.28 24.03
N LEU A 332 9.46 -3.08 22.72
CA LEU A 332 9.52 -4.16 21.74
C LEU A 332 10.98 -4.49 21.43
N VAL A 333 11.34 -5.75 21.54
CA VAL A 333 12.68 -6.25 21.24
C VAL A 333 12.57 -7.46 20.32
N TYR A 334 13.15 -7.35 19.13
CA TYR A 334 13.18 -8.44 18.18
C TYR A 334 14.39 -9.35 18.42
N LYS A 335 14.16 -10.64 18.46
CA LYS A 335 15.17 -11.67 18.64
C LYS A 335 15.16 -12.60 17.45
N ASP A 336 16.13 -12.43 16.57
CA ASP A 336 16.31 -13.31 15.42
C ASP A 336 16.80 -14.68 15.91
N PRO A 337 16.06 -15.77 15.66
CA PRO A 337 16.43 -17.12 16.11
C PRO A 337 17.70 -17.64 15.42
N VAL A 338 18.11 -17.05 14.28
CA VAL A 338 19.38 -17.39 13.62
C VAL A 338 20.57 -16.76 14.34
N VAL A 339 20.41 -15.53 14.85
CA VAL A 339 21.45 -14.79 15.56
C VAL A 339 21.53 -15.17 17.03
N SER A 340 20.39 -15.48 17.64
CA SER A 340 20.27 -15.81 19.07
C SER A 340 19.46 -17.10 19.27
N PRO A 341 19.98 -18.28 18.86
CA PRO A 341 19.23 -19.54 18.84
C PRO A 341 18.86 -20.06 20.22
N ASP A 342 19.58 -19.64 21.24
CA ASP A 342 19.39 -20.14 22.63
C ASP A 342 18.58 -19.16 23.51
N PHE A 343 18.22 -17.98 23.01
CA PHE A 343 17.56 -16.95 23.81
C PHE A 343 16.26 -17.43 24.47
N TYR A 344 15.45 -18.21 23.76
CA TYR A 344 14.16 -18.67 24.27
C TYR A 344 14.26 -19.79 25.32
N LYS A 345 15.41 -20.45 25.45
CA LYS A 345 15.58 -21.58 26.34
C LYS A 345 15.45 -21.22 27.83
N ASP A 346 15.69 -19.94 28.17
CA ASP A 346 15.45 -19.41 29.51
C ASP A 346 13.95 -19.30 29.86
N TYR A 347 13.06 -19.40 28.86
CA TYR A 347 11.64 -19.21 29.01
C TYR A 347 10.80 -20.45 28.64
N THR A 348 11.24 -21.24 27.67
CA THR A 348 10.50 -22.43 27.17
C THR A 348 11.41 -23.39 26.44
N ASP A 349 11.00 -24.66 26.38
CA ASP A 349 11.76 -25.72 25.69
C ASP A 349 11.70 -25.57 24.15
N SER A 350 10.63 -25.00 23.62
CA SER A 350 10.47 -24.80 22.18
C SER A 350 9.62 -23.55 21.89
N ILE A 351 9.93 -22.85 20.80
CA ILE A 351 9.20 -21.67 20.38
C ILE A 351 9.15 -21.61 18.85
N SER A 352 8.00 -21.22 18.29
CA SER A 352 7.86 -21.00 16.86
C SER A 352 8.20 -19.55 16.49
N VAL A 353 8.54 -19.33 15.22
CA VAL A 353 8.75 -18.00 14.67
C VAL A 353 7.45 -17.18 14.80
N ASN A 354 7.56 -15.89 15.00
CA ASN A 354 6.47 -14.95 15.31
C ASN A 354 5.81 -15.15 16.69
N SER A 355 6.28 -16.09 17.53
CA SER A 355 5.88 -16.15 18.93
C SER A 355 6.47 -15.01 19.73
N MET A 356 5.88 -14.72 20.89
CA MET A 356 6.27 -13.60 21.73
C MET A 356 6.53 -14.07 23.17
N ILE A 357 7.44 -13.38 23.85
CA ILE A 357 7.68 -13.53 25.29
C ILE A 357 7.43 -12.16 25.91
N VAL A 358 6.44 -12.08 26.78
CA VAL A 358 6.10 -10.88 27.54
C VAL A 358 6.73 -11.00 28.91
N GLU A 359 7.61 -10.07 29.29
CA GLU A 359 8.38 -10.09 30.52
C GLU A 359 8.26 -8.79 31.29
N SER A 360 8.08 -8.87 32.60
CA SER A 360 8.20 -7.79 33.57
C SER A 360 9.33 -8.08 34.56
N ALA A 361 9.57 -7.20 35.51
CA ALA A 361 10.54 -7.45 36.59
C ALA A 361 10.20 -8.68 37.46
N GLN A 362 8.95 -9.10 37.47
CA GLN A 362 8.45 -10.14 38.36
C GLN A 362 8.25 -11.49 37.66
N ARG A 363 7.76 -11.48 36.41
CA ARG A 363 7.29 -12.70 35.71
C ARG A 363 7.42 -12.55 34.21
N PHE A 364 7.31 -13.70 33.55
CA PHE A 364 7.18 -13.76 32.10
C PHE A 364 6.00 -14.65 31.67
N LYS A 365 5.54 -14.45 30.46
CA LYS A 365 4.56 -15.34 29.79
C LYS A 365 4.91 -15.50 28.33
N VAL A 366 4.92 -16.74 27.85
CA VAL A 366 5.13 -17.09 26.45
C VAL A 366 3.79 -17.14 25.72
N ILE A 367 3.72 -16.50 24.57
CA ILE A 367 2.58 -16.53 23.65
C ILE A 367 3.05 -17.22 22.36
N ASN A 368 2.53 -18.40 22.09
CA ASN A 368 2.84 -19.11 20.87
C ASN A 368 2.07 -18.51 19.68
N TYR A 369 2.72 -18.42 18.52
CA TYR A 369 2.11 -17.90 17.32
C TYR A 369 0.82 -18.63 16.91
N ASN A 370 0.76 -19.94 17.12
CA ASN A 370 -0.43 -20.73 16.83
C ASN A 370 -1.66 -20.36 17.67
N ASN A 371 -1.49 -19.65 18.79
CA ASN A 371 -2.59 -19.20 19.64
C ASN A 371 -3.12 -17.82 19.23
N ILE A 372 -2.47 -17.18 18.26
CA ILE A 372 -2.83 -15.83 17.77
C ILE A 372 -3.91 -15.91 16.70
N TYR A 373 -3.90 -16.97 15.91
CA TYR A 373 -4.88 -17.21 14.86
C TYR A 373 -5.78 -18.39 15.22
N GLU A 374 -7.08 -18.20 15.06
CA GLU A 374 -8.05 -19.26 15.10
C GLU A 374 -8.28 -19.81 13.70
N TYR A 375 -8.35 -21.12 13.57
CA TYR A 375 -8.52 -21.80 12.29
C TYR A 375 -9.80 -22.63 12.29
N ASP A 376 -10.63 -22.40 11.28
CA ASP A 376 -11.72 -23.32 10.95
C ASP A 376 -11.22 -24.38 9.96
N TYR A 377 -11.46 -25.64 10.30
CA TYR A 377 -11.09 -26.78 9.49
C TYR A 377 -12.30 -27.35 8.76
N ASP A 378 -12.31 -27.25 7.44
CA ASP A 378 -13.29 -27.95 6.59
C ASP A 378 -12.79 -29.35 6.29
N TYR A 379 -13.32 -30.32 7.02
CA TYR A 379 -12.96 -31.73 6.87
C TYR A 379 -13.46 -32.33 5.56
N SER A 380 -14.41 -31.70 4.86
CA SER A 380 -14.93 -32.19 3.59
C SER A 380 -13.99 -31.90 2.40
N ASN A 381 -13.24 -30.78 2.49
CA ASN A 381 -12.31 -30.32 1.45
C ASN A 381 -10.84 -30.37 1.88
N TYR A 382 -10.55 -30.88 3.08
CA TYR A 382 -9.20 -30.87 3.70
C TYR A 382 -8.53 -29.49 3.65
N SER A 383 -9.31 -28.43 3.86
CA SER A 383 -8.82 -27.06 3.86
C SER A 383 -8.97 -26.42 5.25
N SER A 384 -8.06 -25.54 5.60
CA SER A 384 -8.16 -24.69 6.77
C SER A 384 -8.25 -23.23 6.36
N SER A 385 -9.13 -22.46 7.00
CA SER A 385 -9.21 -21.02 6.83
C SER A 385 -9.07 -20.33 8.19
N VAL A 386 -8.44 -19.15 8.20
CA VAL A 386 -8.35 -18.32 9.40
C VAL A 386 -9.75 -17.80 9.72
N SER A 387 -10.27 -18.14 10.89
CA SER A 387 -11.60 -17.72 11.39
C SER A 387 -11.52 -16.57 12.38
N GLY A 388 -10.38 -16.38 13.06
CA GLY A 388 -10.19 -15.33 14.05
C GLY A 388 -8.74 -14.92 14.23
N TYR A 389 -8.55 -13.72 14.82
CA TYR A 389 -7.25 -13.16 15.19
C TYR A 389 -7.34 -12.62 16.61
N ASP A 390 -6.63 -13.24 17.55
CA ASP A 390 -6.71 -12.96 19.00
C ASP A 390 -5.40 -12.42 19.58
N ALA A 391 -4.54 -11.76 18.80
CA ALA A 391 -3.30 -11.21 19.32
C ALA A 391 -3.54 -10.18 20.45
N GLU A 392 -4.62 -9.39 20.36
CA GLU A 392 -4.95 -8.44 21.42
C GLU A 392 -5.32 -9.16 22.72
N GLY A 393 -6.16 -10.18 22.67
CA GLY A 393 -6.55 -10.95 23.85
C GLY A 393 -5.34 -11.62 24.52
N GLN A 394 -4.49 -12.25 23.72
CA GLN A 394 -3.27 -12.93 24.21
C GLN A 394 -2.28 -11.93 24.84
N LEU A 395 -2.00 -10.80 24.16
CA LEU A 395 -1.08 -9.78 24.66
C LEU A 395 -1.62 -9.08 25.91
N THR A 396 -2.89 -8.66 25.90
CA THR A 396 -3.51 -7.98 27.04
C THR A 396 -3.53 -8.89 28.27
N SER A 397 -3.90 -10.17 28.10
CA SER A 397 -3.89 -11.16 29.18
C SER A 397 -2.47 -11.43 29.70
N ALA A 398 -1.48 -11.50 28.80
CA ALA A 398 -0.08 -11.68 29.19
C ALA A 398 0.45 -10.46 29.97
N ILE A 399 0.20 -9.25 29.49
CA ILE A 399 0.59 -8.01 30.19
C ILE A 399 -0.07 -7.94 31.57
N ALA A 400 -1.38 -8.18 31.66
CA ALA A 400 -2.10 -8.21 32.92
C ALA A 400 -1.51 -9.25 33.89
N TYR A 401 -1.13 -10.43 33.37
CA TYR A 401 -0.53 -11.49 34.19
C TYR A 401 0.87 -11.10 34.72
N VAL A 402 1.73 -10.55 33.87
CA VAL A 402 3.11 -10.23 34.28
C VAL A 402 3.20 -9.02 35.20
N THR A 403 2.23 -8.11 35.15
CA THR A 403 2.15 -6.90 36.00
C THR A 403 1.22 -7.03 37.19
N SER A 404 0.61 -8.20 37.43
CA SER A 404 -0.29 -8.39 38.56
C SER A 404 0.49 -8.72 39.84
N ASP A 405 0.20 -8.02 40.92
CA ASP A 405 0.78 -8.29 42.25
C ASP A 405 0.31 -9.62 42.86
N SER A 406 -0.87 -10.11 42.43
CA SER A 406 -1.44 -11.37 42.92
C SER A 406 -2.04 -12.18 41.76
N THR A 407 -1.71 -13.47 41.71
CA THR A 407 -2.33 -14.40 40.80
C THR A 407 -3.41 -15.20 41.54
N SER A 408 -4.60 -15.29 40.95
CA SER A 408 -5.62 -16.21 41.45
C SER A 408 -5.17 -17.65 41.18
N VAL A 409 -5.16 -18.47 42.23
CA VAL A 409 -4.84 -19.91 42.13
C VAL A 409 -6.16 -20.67 41.98
N VAL A 410 -6.31 -21.39 40.88
CA VAL A 410 -7.43 -22.30 40.65
C VAL A 410 -6.95 -23.70 41.02
N TYR A 411 -7.65 -24.33 41.94
CA TYR A 411 -7.40 -25.72 42.33
C TYR A 411 -8.38 -26.65 41.61
N GLU A 412 -7.85 -27.62 40.92
CA GLU A 412 -8.62 -28.72 40.37
C GLU A 412 -8.65 -29.89 41.38
N LEU A 413 -9.83 -30.31 41.75
CA LEU A 413 -10.03 -31.44 42.62
C LEU A 413 -10.04 -32.72 41.78
N ASN A 414 -8.94 -33.48 41.84
CA ASN A 414 -8.84 -34.79 41.22
C ASN A 414 -9.20 -35.91 42.24
N GLY A 415 -9.90 -36.96 41.78
CA GLY A 415 -10.11 -38.19 42.57
C GLY A 415 -11.55 -38.42 43.02
N HIS A 416 -12.53 -37.78 42.42
CA HIS A 416 -13.96 -37.98 42.72
C HIS A 416 -14.66 -39.03 41.85
N GLY A 417 -13.93 -39.74 40.98
CA GLY A 417 -14.50 -40.76 40.09
C GLY A 417 -15.14 -40.19 38.82
N GLU A 418 -14.70 -39.05 38.37
CA GLU A 418 -15.08 -38.45 37.09
C GLU A 418 -14.33 -39.06 35.93
#